data_71fdf563a34315abec41d839adc1c316
#
_entry.id   71fdf563a34315abec41d839adc1c316
#
_cell.length_a   1.000
_cell.length_b   1.000
_cell.length_c   1.000
_cell.angle_alpha   90.00
_cell.angle_beta   90.00
_cell.angle_gamma   90.00
#
_symmetry.space_group_name_H-M   'P 1'
#
loop_
_entity.id
_entity.type
_entity.pdbx_description
1 polymer ?
#
loop_
_entity_poly.entity_id
_entity_poly.type
_entity_poly.pdbx_seq_one_letter_code
_entity_poly.pdbx_strand_id
1 'polypeptide(L)'
;MKNRIYIGFGGGCHWCTEAVFQGLKGVHKVEQGFMSSEEHDAFSEAVIVYFNPQLIPLKVLIAIHLRTHSSTNDHSFRSKYRSAIYTFNDQQHSDVLRLLDASRPDFDKPLITQVLRFKTFKASDEHFQNYYQKDPKKPFCKTFIDPKLQMLKREYSKYAF
;
A
#
# COMPACT_ATOMS: atom_id res chain seq x y z
N MET A 1 9.32 13.55 -14.25
CA MET A 1 8.70 14.66 -13.51
C MET A 1 7.20 14.71 -13.73
N LYS A 2 6.80 14.96 -14.97
CA LYS A 2 5.37 15.09 -15.30
C LYS A 2 4.56 13.83 -15.06
N ASN A 3 5.20 12.66 -15.11
CA ASN A 3 4.52 11.39 -14.95
C ASN A 3 4.58 10.86 -13.50
N ARG A 4 5.06 11.69 -12.57
CA ARG A 4 5.14 11.28 -11.17
C ARG A 4 3.77 11.43 -10.52
N ILE A 5 3.18 10.29 -10.22
CA ILE A 5 1.89 10.21 -9.56
C ILE A 5 2.11 9.51 -8.22
N TYR A 6 1.30 9.84 -7.24
CA TYR A 6 1.42 9.21 -5.92
C TYR A 6 0.04 8.88 -5.36
N ILE A 7 0.01 7.86 -4.51
CA ILE A 7 -1.20 7.33 -3.91
C ILE A 7 -0.86 6.75 -2.54
N GLY A 8 -1.82 6.73 -1.62
CA GLY A 8 -1.61 6.21 -0.28
C GLY A 8 -2.20 4.82 -0.11
N PHE A 9 -1.48 3.95 0.60
CA PHE A 9 -1.96 2.60 0.94
C PHE A 9 -1.75 2.32 2.41
N GLY A 10 -2.77 1.76 3.05
CA GLY A 10 -2.71 1.30 4.43
C GLY A 10 -3.41 -0.03 4.59
N GLY A 11 -3.15 -0.74 5.68
CA GLY A 11 -3.85 -2.00 5.93
C GLY A 11 -3.07 -3.05 6.69
N GLY A 12 -1.84 -2.74 7.03
CA GLY A 12 -1.00 -3.60 7.84
C GLY A 12 0.14 -2.77 8.38
N CYS A 13 1.13 -3.45 8.94
CA CYS A 13 2.33 -2.77 9.41
C CYS A 13 2.96 -2.03 8.24
N HIS A 14 3.25 -0.73 8.40
CA HIS A 14 3.79 0.07 7.31
C HIS A 14 5.21 -0.36 6.89
N TRP A 15 5.93 -1.09 7.73
CA TRP A 15 7.24 -1.66 7.34
C TRP A 15 7.06 -2.72 6.24
N CYS A 16 6.02 -3.55 6.37
CA CYS A 16 5.69 -4.56 5.35
C CYS A 16 5.22 -3.89 4.06
N THR A 17 4.32 -2.92 4.19
CA THR A 17 3.76 -2.21 3.05
C THR A 17 4.83 -1.45 2.29
N GLU A 18 5.72 -0.77 3.01
CA GLU A 18 6.86 -0.09 2.42
C GLU A 18 7.72 -1.05 1.59
N ALA A 19 8.10 -2.19 2.18
CA ALA A 19 8.97 -3.15 1.51
C ALA A 19 8.31 -3.73 0.25
N VAL A 20 7.02 -4.03 0.32
CA VAL A 20 6.27 -4.55 -0.83
C VAL A 20 6.36 -3.59 -2.01
N PHE A 21 6.04 -2.33 -1.80
CA PHE A 21 6.02 -1.38 -2.90
C PHE A 21 7.42 -0.96 -3.36
N GLN A 22 8.40 -0.94 -2.46
CA GLN A 22 9.80 -0.72 -2.85
C GLN A 22 10.34 -1.83 -3.74
N GLY A 23 9.77 -3.03 -3.67
CA GLY A 23 10.16 -4.16 -4.49
C GLY A 23 9.61 -4.16 -5.91
N LEU A 24 8.98 -3.06 -6.36
CA LEU A 24 8.30 -3.01 -7.65
C LEU A 24 8.99 -2.06 -8.62
N LYS A 25 9.17 -2.53 -9.85
CA LYS A 25 9.66 -1.71 -10.96
C LYS A 25 8.58 -0.69 -11.30
N GLY A 26 8.98 0.55 -11.51
CA GLY A 26 8.04 1.63 -11.78
C GLY A 26 7.65 2.43 -10.54
N VAL A 27 7.97 1.94 -9.35
CA VAL A 27 7.84 2.69 -8.10
C VAL A 27 9.16 3.41 -7.84
N HIS A 28 9.09 4.74 -7.73
CA HIS A 28 10.29 5.57 -7.57
C HIS A 28 10.65 5.80 -6.12
N LYS A 29 9.64 5.89 -5.26
CA LYS A 29 9.82 6.28 -3.88
C LYS A 29 8.63 5.78 -3.07
N VAL A 30 8.88 5.38 -1.84
CA VAL A 30 7.85 5.03 -0.87
C VAL A 30 8.16 5.78 0.41
N GLU A 31 7.20 6.55 0.91
CA GLU A 31 7.31 7.23 2.19
C GLU A 31 6.45 6.54 3.22
N GLN A 32 7.04 6.15 4.31
CA GLN A 32 6.38 5.43 5.38
C GLN A 32 5.94 6.40 6.48
N GLY A 33 4.74 6.19 7.01
CA GLY A 33 4.27 7.03 8.09
C GLY A 33 2.86 6.71 8.55
N PHE A 34 2.14 7.76 8.89
CA PHE A 34 0.77 7.71 9.41
C PHE A 34 -0.09 8.68 8.61
N MET A 35 -1.31 8.27 8.32
CA MET A 35 -2.16 9.06 7.43
C MET A 35 -3.56 9.20 7.99
N SER A 36 -4.10 10.42 7.89
CA SER A 36 -5.51 10.70 8.16
C SER A 36 -6.21 11.02 6.86
N SER A 37 -7.54 10.99 6.88
CA SER A 37 -8.35 11.27 5.71
C SER A 37 -9.47 12.24 6.08
N GLU A 38 -10.18 12.74 5.07
CA GLU A 38 -11.33 13.60 5.32
C GLU A 38 -12.43 12.84 6.08
N GLU A 39 -12.50 11.52 5.86
CA GLU A 39 -13.50 10.65 6.50
C GLU A 39 -13.10 10.21 7.91
N HIS A 40 -11.80 10.16 8.19
CA HIS A 40 -11.25 9.69 9.48
C HIS A 40 -10.12 10.59 9.93
N ASP A 41 -10.32 11.35 11.00
CA ASP A 41 -9.27 12.23 11.54
C ASP A 41 -8.13 11.48 12.20
N ALA A 42 -8.38 10.26 12.68
CA ALA A 42 -7.37 9.47 13.35
C ALA A 42 -6.29 9.00 12.36
N PHE A 43 -5.04 9.06 12.79
CA PHE A 43 -3.92 8.58 11.99
C PHE A 43 -3.84 7.06 12.03
N SER A 44 -3.52 6.47 10.90
CA SER A 44 -3.32 5.03 10.77
C SER A 44 -2.04 4.78 9.96
N GLU A 45 -1.36 3.68 10.22
CA GLU A 45 -0.13 3.35 9.51
C GLU A 45 -0.38 3.23 8.02
N ALA A 46 0.46 3.89 7.22
CA ALA A 46 0.29 3.94 5.78
C ALA A 46 1.59 4.35 5.09
N VAL A 47 1.60 4.21 3.77
CA VAL A 47 2.70 4.66 2.93
C VAL A 47 2.16 5.52 1.80
N ILE A 48 3.00 6.44 1.31
CA ILE A 48 2.76 7.13 0.05
C ILE A 48 3.66 6.49 -0.99
N VAL A 49 3.07 6.02 -2.09
CA VAL A 49 3.78 5.36 -3.17
C VAL A 49 3.83 6.30 -4.37
N TYR A 50 5.04 6.65 -4.80
CA TYR A 50 5.28 7.46 -6.00
C TYR A 50 5.62 6.52 -7.14
N PHE A 51 4.85 6.58 -8.22
CA PHE A 51 5.00 5.61 -9.31
C PHE A 51 4.82 6.24 -10.68
N ASN A 52 5.32 5.54 -11.70
CA ASN A 52 5.11 5.88 -13.10
C ASN A 52 4.06 4.94 -13.68
N PRO A 53 2.85 5.44 -14.01
CA PRO A 53 1.77 4.57 -14.49
C PRO A 53 2.05 3.93 -15.85
N GLN A 54 3.05 4.42 -16.58
CA GLN A 54 3.47 3.79 -17.84
C GLN A 54 4.31 2.54 -17.59
N LEU A 55 4.95 2.43 -16.42
CA LEU A 55 5.76 1.29 -16.04
C LEU A 55 4.98 0.29 -15.19
N ILE A 56 4.13 0.78 -14.29
CA ILE A 56 3.27 -0.05 -13.47
C ILE A 56 1.90 0.60 -13.35
N PRO A 57 0.84 -0.05 -13.91
CA PRO A 57 -0.50 0.54 -13.86
C PRO A 57 -1.08 0.61 -12.46
N LEU A 58 -1.93 1.59 -12.21
CA LEU A 58 -2.60 1.75 -10.93
C LEU A 58 -3.34 0.47 -10.52
N LYS A 59 -4.00 -0.21 -11.45
CA LYS A 59 -4.74 -1.44 -11.12
C LYS A 59 -3.82 -2.54 -10.56
N VAL A 60 -2.57 -2.58 -11.01
CA VAL A 60 -1.60 -3.56 -10.50
C VAL A 60 -1.20 -3.22 -9.07
N LEU A 61 -0.97 -1.93 -8.78
CA LEU A 61 -0.67 -1.49 -7.42
C LEU A 61 -1.81 -1.84 -6.47
N ILE A 62 -3.06 -1.61 -6.90
CA ILE A 62 -4.23 -1.94 -6.09
C ILE A 62 -4.33 -3.44 -5.85
N ALA A 63 -4.14 -4.25 -6.90
CA ALA A 63 -4.19 -5.70 -6.77
C ALA A 63 -3.14 -6.21 -5.78
N ILE A 64 -1.93 -5.67 -5.86
CA ILE A 64 -0.84 -6.05 -4.94
C ILE A 64 -1.19 -5.64 -3.52
N HIS A 65 -1.69 -4.43 -3.32
CA HIS A 65 -2.11 -3.96 -2.00
C HIS A 65 -3.16 -4.88 -1.38
N LEU A 66 -4.19 -5.22 -2.15
CA LEU A 66 -5.27 -6.08 -1.66
C LEU A 66 -4.80 -7.50 -1.32
N ARG A 67 -3.76 -7.99 -1.99
CA ARG A 67 -3.26 -9.35 -1.81
C ARG A 67 -2.11 -9.47 -0.82
N THR A 68 -1.55 -8.35 -0.37
CA THR A 68 -0.41 -8.37 0.56
C THR A 68 -0.79 -7.96 1.97
N HIS A 69 -2.07 -7.72 2.23
CA HIS A 69 -2.59 -7.54 3.58
C HIS A 69 -3.95 -8.24 3.69
N SER A 70 -4.47 -8.36 4.91
CA SER A 70 -5.73 -9.06 5.15
C SER A 70 -6.93 -8.17 4.80
N SER A 71 -7.14 -7.93 3.52
CA SER A 71 -8.10 -6.94 3.01
C SER A 71 -9.58 -7.34 3.21
N THR A 72 -9.84 -8.57 3.67
CA THR A 72 -11.19 -9.04 3.97
C THR A 72 -11.42 -9.25 5.47
N ASN A 73 -10.44 -8.93 6.31
CA ASN A 73 -10.51 -9.17 7.75
C ASN A 73 -10.64 -7.86 8.53
N ASP A 74 -11.80 -7.67 9.18
CA ASP A 74 -12.06 -6.49 10.01
C ASP A 74 -11.75 -6.80 11.47
N HIS A 75 -10.48 -7.04 11.76
CA HIS A 75 -10.03 -7.36 13.12
C HIS A 75 -9.91 -6.11 14.02
N SER A 76 -9.73 -6.35 15.32
CA SER A 76 -9.74 -5.29 16.33
C SER A 76 -8.63 -4.24 16.19
N PHE A 77 -7.56 -4.55 15.45
CA PHE A 77 -6.46 -3.61 15.25
C PHE A 77 -6.65 -2.70 14.03
N ARG A 78 -7.83 -2.70 13.40
CA ARG A 78 -8.07 -1.88 12.21
C ARG A 78 -7.99 -0.37 12.47
N SER A 79 -8.17 0.09 13.70
CA SER A 79 -7.98 1.49 14.02
C SER A 79 -6.52 1.93 13.81
N LYS A 80 -5.57 1.05 14.09
CA LYS A 80 -4.14 1.30 13.88
C LYS A 80 -3.70 0.95 12.46
N TYR A 81 -4.30 -0.08 11.87
CA TYR A 81 -3.97 -0.63 10.55
C TYR A 81 -5.17 -0.56 9.63
N ARG A 82 -5.70 0.64 9.43
CA ARG A 82 -6.89 0.84 8.59
C ARG A 82 -6.62 0.34 7.18
N SER A 83 -7.47 -0.56 6.69
CA SER A 83 -7.39 -1.03 5.31
C SER A 83 -7.96 0.03 4.41
N ALA A 84 -7.10 0.73 3.69
CA ALA A 84 -7.52 1.91 2.93
C ALA A 84 -6.60 2.20 1.76
N ILE A 85 -7.19 2.85 0.75
CA ILE A 85 -6.45 3.46 -0.34
C ILE A 85 -6.78 4.95 -0.24
N TYR A 86 -5.75 5.77 -0.09
CA TYR A 86 -5.90 7.22 0.10
C TYR A 86 -5.67 7.94 -1.22
N THR A 87 -6.64 8.73 -1.64
CA THR A 87 -6.61 9.43 -2.93
C THR A 87 -6.32 10.90 -2.74
N PHE A 88 -5.64 11.50 -3.73
CA PHE A 88 -5.14 12.87 -3.63
C PHE A 88 -5.87 13.84 -4.55
N ASN A 89 -6.77 13.36 -5.41
CA ASN A 89 -7.62 14.20 -6.24
C ASN A 89 -8.86 13.43 -6.68
N ASP A 90 -9.83 14.14 -7.23
CA ASP A 90 -11.12 13.55 -7.58
C ASP A 90 -11.02 12.50 -8.68
N GLN A 91 -10.18 12.72 -9.69
CA GLN A 91 -10.00 11.76 -10.78
C GLN A 91 -9.41 10.46 -10.24
N GLN A 92 -8.41 10.54 -9.39
CA GLN A 92 -7.80 9.37 -8.77
C GLN A 92 -8.83 8.64 -7.91
N HIS A 93 -9.65 9.39 -7.17
CA HIS A 93 -10.69 8.81 -6.33
C HIS A 93 -11.67 7.97 -7.15
N SER A 94 -12.15 8.53 -8.25
CA SER A 94 -13.06 7.81 -9.16
C SER A 94 -12.41 6.57 -9.76
N ASP A 95 -11.16 6.69 -10.20
CA ASP A 95 -10.42 5.57 -10.78
C ASP A 95 -10.23 4.44 -9.76
N VAL A 96 -9.89 4.79 -8.53
CA VAL A 96 -9.67 3.80 -7.46
C VAL A 96 -10.98 3.10 -7.12
N LEU A 97 -12.09 3.83 -7.00
CA LEU A 97 -13.40 3.22 -6.74
C LEU A 97 -13.76 2.18 -7.81
N ARG A 98 -13.56 2.54 -9.07
CA ARG A 98 -13.86 1.65 -10.19
C ARG A 98 -12.98 0.40 -10.18
N LEU A 99 -11.68 0.59 -9.94
CA LEU A 99 -10.72 -0.52 -9.92
C LEU A 99 -10.93 -1.44 -8.72
N LEU A 100 -11.28 -0.86 -7.57
CA LEU A 100 -11.58 -1.66 -6.38
C LEU A 100 -12.82 -2.53 -6.62
N ASP A 101 -13.87 -1.94 -7.17
CA ASP A 101 -15.08 -2.71 -7.49
C ASP A 101 -14.78 -3.84 -8.46
N ALA A 102 -13.95 -3.60 -9.46
CA ALA A 102 -13.55 -4.63 -10.42
C ALA A 102 -12.74 -5.75 -9.77
N SER A 103 -12.10 -5.50 -8.64
CA SER A 103 -11.31 -6.50 -7.93
C SER A 103 -12.12 -7.38 -6.99
N ARG A 104 -13.34 -6.97 -6.63
CA ARG A 104 -14.16 -7.70 -5.65
C ARG A 104 -14.40 -9.17 -6.00
N PRO A 105 -14.69 -9.54 -7.26
CA PRO A 105 -14.91 -10.95 -7.59
C PRO A 105 -13.71 -11.86 -7.37
N ASP A 106 -12.51 -11.31 -7.25
CA ASP A 106 -11.29 -12.08 -7.05
C ASP A 106 -11.14 -12.58 -5.61
N PHE A 107 -12.03 -12.17 -4.71
CA PHE A 107 -11.95 -12.50 -3.28
C PHE A 107 -13.18 -13.26 -2.84
N ASP A 108 -12.99 -14.28 -2.00
CA ASP A 108 -14.09 -15.11 -1.49
C ASP A 108 -14.96 -14.38 -0.47
N LYS A 109 -14.38 -13.40 0.23
CA LYS A 109 -15.08 -12.62 1.26
C LYS A 109 -15.10 -11.15 0.85
N PRO A 110 -16.06 -10.38 1.38
CA PRO A 110 -16.13 -8.95 1.07
C PRO A 110 -14.86 -8.21 1.47
N LEU A 111 -14.39 -7.32 0.58
CA LEU A 111 -13.28 -6.45 0.88
C LEU A 111 -13.71 -5.39 1.88
N ILE A 112 -12.89 -5.17 2.92
CA ILE A 112 -13.13 -4.10 3.89
C ILE A 112 -12.36 -2.83 3.55
N THR A 113 -11.53 -2.88 2.51
CA THR A 113 -10.70 -1.76 2.10
C THR A 113 -11.56 -0.56 1.71
N GLN A 114 -11.28 0.57 2.32
CA GLN A 114 -12.00 1.82 2.07
C GLN A 114 -11.22 2.69 1.09
N VAL A 115 -11.94 3.46 0.28
CA VAL A 115 -11.33 4.49 -0.55
C VAL A 115 -11.56 5.82 0.15
N LEU A 116 -10.48 6.44 0.59
CA LEU A 116 -10.53 7.62 1.45
C LEU A 116 -9.80 8.79 0.79
N ARG A 117 -10.24 10.01 1.09
CA ARG A 117 -9.59 11.22 0.59
C ARG A 117 -8.50 11.63 1.57
N PHE A 118 -7.29 11.76 1.06
CA PHE A 118 -6.13 12.16 1.85
C PHE A 118 -6.36 13.50 2.56
N LYS A 119 -5.92 13.58 3.82
CA LYS A 119 -5.95 14.84 4.57
C LYS A 119 -4.55 15.22 5.04
N THR A 120 -3.92 14.40 5.87
CA THR A 120 -2.61 14.73 6.43
C THR A 120 -1.72 13.48 6.49
N PHE A 121 -0.45 13.66 6.21
CA PHE A 121 0.56 12.63 6.35
C PHE A 121 1.62 13.07 7.36
N LYS A 122 1.91 12.16 8.29
CA LYS A 122 2.96 12.36 9.28
C LYS A 122 4.00 11.28 9.05
N ALA A 123 5.16 11.64 8.53
CA ALA A 123 6.23 10.69 8.24
C ALA A 123 6.71 10.00 9.51
N SER A 124 7.04 8.72 9.39
CA SER A 124 7.76 8.01 10.45
C SER A 124 9.11 8.66 10.67
N ASP A 125 9.66 8.49 11.88
CA ASP A 125 11.03 8.91 12.15
C ASP A 125 11.96 8.32 11.09
N GLU A 126 12.95 9.11 10.65
CA GLU A 126 13.91 8.70 9.64
C GLU A 126 14.56 7.36 9.98
N HIS A 127 14.73 7.09 11.26
CA HIS A 127 15.28 5.84 11.77
C HIS A 127 14.48 4.62 11.30
N PHE A 128 13.16 4.75 11.09
CA PHE A 128 12.28 3.66 10.68
C PHE A 128 12.03 3.62 9.18
N GLN A 129 12.43 4.66 8.42
CA GLN A 129 12.28 4.64 6.96
C GLN A 129 13.21 3.60 6.35
N ASN A 130 12.77 2.98 5.27
CA ASN A 130 13.54 1.94 4.56
C ASN A 130 13.92 0.77 5.46
N TYR A 131 12.99 0.38 6.32
CA TYR A 131 13.23 -0.62 7.36
C TYR A 131 13.81 -1.92 6.80
N TYR A 132 13.19 -2.48 5.75
CA TYR A 132 13.65 -3.72 5.14
C TYR A 132 15.00 -3.54 4.46
N GLN A 133 15.20 -2.44 3.73
CA GLN A 133 16.44 -2.20 3.01
C GLN A 133 17.64 -2.03 3.94
N LYS A 134 17.41 -1.48 5.13
CA LYS A 134 18.48 -1.27 6.10
C LYS A 134 19.00 -2.57 6.69
N ASP A 135 18.12 -3.53 6.96
CA ASP A 135 18.53 -4.82 7.51
C ASP A 135 17.48 -5.89 7.21
N PRO A 136 17.56 -6.53 6.01
CA PRO A 136 16.59 -7.56 5.63
C PRO A 136 16.75 -8.86 6.42
N LYS A 137 17.81 -8.99 7.23
CA LYS A 137 18.06 -10.20 8.01
C LYS A 137 17.34 -10.23 9.35
N LYS A 138 16.70 -9.13 9.76
CA LYS A 138 15.95 -9.09 11.01
C LYS A 138 14.86 -10.16 11.01
N PRO A 139 14.59 -10.79 12.19
CA PRO A 139 13.53 -11.83 12.27
C PRO A 139 12.18 -11.36 11.77
N PHE A 140 11.80 -10.10 12.07
CA PHE A 140 10.55 -9.53 11.56
C PHE A 140 10.50 -9.57 10.03
N CYS A 141 11.60 -9.18 9.38
CA CYS A 141 11.66 -9.16 7.92
C CYS A 141 11.51 -10.56 7.34
N LYS A 142 12.18 -11.55 7.93
CA LYS A 142 12.10 -12.93 7.44
C LYS A 142 10.71 -13.52 7.65
N THR A 143 10.07 -13.21 8.75
CA THR A 143 8.77 -13.79 9.09
C THR A 143 7.62 -13.14 8.35
N PHE A 144 7.62 -11.80 8.24
CA PHE A 144 6.45 -11.06 7.76
C PHE A 144 6.64 -10.43 6.38
N ILE A 145 7.87 -10.08 6.01
CA ILE A 145 8.12 -9.37 4.75
C ILE A 145 8.54 -10.32 3.63
N ASP A 146 9.51 -11.19 3.87
CA ASP A 146 10.02 -12.08 2.83
C ASP A 146 8.94 -12.91 2.13
N PRO A 147 7.95 -13.50 2.84
CA PRO A 147 6.89 -14.24 2.16
C PRO A 147 6.10 -13.39 1.17
N LYS A 148 5.89 -12.10 1.49
CA LYS A 148 5.18 -11.18 0.61
C LYS A 148 6.01 -10.89 -0.64
N LEU A 149 7.31 -10.68 -0.48
CA LEU A 149 8.20 -10.41 -1.60
C LEU A 149 8.33 -11.63 -2.51
N GLN A 150 8.33 -12.83 -1.94
CA GLN A 150 8.34 -14.06 -2.73
C GLN A 150 7.06 -14.22 -3.56
N MET A 151 5.92 -13.86 -3.00
CA MET A 151 4.65 -13.87 -3.72
C MET A 151 4.70 -12.91 -4.91
N LEU A 152 5.29 -11.73 -4.72
CA LEU A 152 5.45 -10.77 -5.82
C LEU A 152 6.29 -11.36 -6.95
N LYS A 153 7.39 -12.00 -6.63
CA LYS A 153 8.27 -12.63 -7.64
C LYS A 153 7.55 -13.75 -8.39
N ARG A 154 6.70 -14.49 -7.70
CA ARG A 154 5.95 -15.60 -8.28
C ARG A 154 4.79 -15.15 -9.15
N GLU A 155 4.00 -14.18 -8.67
CA GLU A 155 2.73 -13.83 -9.30
C GLU A 155 2.77 -12.50 -10.04
N TYR A 156 3.75 -11.66 -9.78
CA TYR A 156 3.90 -10.35 -10.41
C TYR A 156 5.34 -10.17 -10.93
N SER A 157 5.90 -11.23 -11.49
CA SER A 157 7.31 -11.25 -11.93
C SER A 157 7.66 -10.15 -12.92
N LYS A 158 6.69 -9.71 -13.73
CA LYS A 158 6.89 -8.61 -14.66
C LYS A 158 7.26 -7.31 -13.96
N TYR A 159 6.75 -7.11 -12.75
CA TYR A 159 6.90 -5.86 -11.99
C TYR A 159 7.86 -6.01 -10.80
N ALA A 160 8.15 -7.21 -10.35
CA ALA A 160 9.02 -7.42 -9.20
C ALA A 160 10.50 -7.39 -9.60
N PHE A 161 11.31 -6.85 -8.71
CA PHE A 161 12.77 -6.91 -8.88
C PHE A 161 13.29 -8.32 -8.69
#